data_c7ee84fa668bc5e145d331bd6a966b32
#
_entry.id   c7ee84fa668bc5e145d331bd6a966b32
#
_cell.length_a   1.000
_cell.length_b   1.000
_cell.length_c   1.000
_cell.angle_alpha   90.00
_cell.angle_beta   90.00
_cell.angle_gamma   90.00
#
_symmetry.space_group_name_H-M   'P 1'
#
loop_
_entity.id
_entity.type
_entity.pdbx_description
1 polymer ?
#
loop_
_entity_poly.entity_id
_entity_poly.type
_entity_poly.pdbx_seq_one_letter_code
_entity_poly.pdbx_strand_id
1 'polypeptide(L)'
;MNTFLRDGFAVIPEVLDQDECVALDGAVSALGSDSPGTRNLLAHDWCRALAARLRAHPDVAAAIPDDFVPVQCTYFEKSRDQNWLVPVHQDLSIPVRERVAHPALRGWSEKEGGLFVQPPLAVLEQLVALRVHLDPCLEQDGPLQFIPATHTLGKITAERAAAIKQIGPVVTCTLAPGGVLMMRPLALHASSKATGSSRRRVLHFVFGPRTLPYGLRWPHL
;
A
#
# COMPACT_ATOMS: atom_id res chain seq x y z
N MET A 1 -2.11 -1.80 17.86
CA MET A 1 -0.78 -1.16 17.67
C MET A 1 0.40 -2.12 17.90
N ASN A 2 0.37 -2.95 18.94
CA ASN A 2 1.49 -3.87 19.24
C ASN A 2 1.82 -4.84 18.09
N THR A 3 0.82 -5.35 17.37
CA THR A 3 0.98 -6.26 16.22
C THR A 3 1.68 -5.57 15.05
N PHE A 4 1.30 -4.33 14.71
CA PHE A 4 1.92 -3.58 13.61
C PHE A 4 3.43 -3.35 13.83
N LEU A 5 3.83 -2.98 15.04
CA LEU A 5 5.25 -2.76 15.36
C LEU A 5 6.05 -4.07 15.35
N ARG A 6 5.45 -5.18 15.84
CA ARG A 6 6.08 -6.49 15.92
C ARG A 6 6.15 -7.19 14.56
N ASP A 7 5.03 -7.24 13.85
CA ASP A 7 4.86 -8.09 12.68
C ASP A 7 5.04 -7.33 11.35
N GLY A 8 4.97 -5.99 11.39
CA GLY A 8 5.06 -5.12 10.21
C GLY A 8 3.73 -4.92 9.48
N PHE A 9 2.62 -5.47 10.01
CA PHE A 9 1.27 -5.26 9.48
C PHE A 9 0.22 -5.45 10.58
N ALA A 10 -0.97 -4.89 10.36
CA ALA A 10 -2.13 -5.07 11.21
C ALA A 10 -3.43 -4.91 10.40
N VAL A 11 -4.46 -5.65 10.75
CA VAL A 11 -5.82 -5.47 10.23
C VAL A 11 -6.59 -4.58 11.22
N ILE A 12 -7.21 -3.53 10.72
CA ILE A 12 -8.08 -2.63 11.47
C ILE A 12 -9.48 -2.76 10.86
N PRO A 13 -10.42 -3.43 11.53
CA PRO A 13 -11.79 -3.57 11.01
C PRO A 13 -12.56 -2.24 11.10
N GLU A 14 -13.56 -2.07 10.26
CA GLU A 14 -14.59 -1.04 10.38
C GLU A 14 -14.06 0.40 10.54
N VAL A 15 -12.98 0.74 9.80
CA VAL A 15 -12.44 2.10 9.78
C VAL A 15 -13.37 3.07 9.06
N LEU A 16 -14.01 2.60 7.99
CA LEU A 16 -15.06 3.31 7.25
C LEU A 16 -16.37 2.59 7.45
N ASP A 17 -17.45 3.36 7.57
CA ASP A 17 -18.81 2.84 7.60
C ASP A 17 -19.33 2.51 6.19
N GLN A 18 -20.55 1.99 6.13
CA GLN A 18 -21.17 1.58 4.86
C GLN A 18 -21.44 2.76 3.92
N ASP A 19 -21.87 3.92 4.46
CA ASP A 19 -22.17 5.11 3.65
C ASP A 19 -20.88 5.70 3.06
N GLU A 20 -19.79 5.72 3.84
CA GLU A 20 -18.46 6.10 3.36
C GLU A 20 -17.99 5.16 2.23
N CYS A 21 -18.20 3.85 2.37
CA CYS A 21 -17.86 2.86 1.33
C CYS A 21 -18.68 3.07 0.05
N VAL A 22 -19.96 3.35 0.15
CA VAL A 22 -20.84 3.64 -1.00
C VAL A 22 -20.41 4.92 -1.72
N ALA A 23 -20.09 5.96 -0.98
CA ALA A 23 -19.60 7.22 -1.56
C ALA A 23 -18.27 7.01 -2.32
N LEU A 24 -17.37 6.21 -1.76
CA LEU A 24 -16.09 5.84 -2.41
C LEU A 24 -16.30 4.97 -3.65
N ASP A 25 -17.27 4.06 -3.64
CA ASP A 25 -17.63 3.28 -4.82
C ASP A 25 -18.04 4.17 -6.00
N GLY A 26 -18.85 5.18 -5.74
CA GLY A 26 -19.21 6.18 -6.75
C GLY A 26 -18.02 6.96 -7.29
N ALA A 27 -17.13 7.43 -6.40
CA ALA A 27 -15.94 8.19 -6.76
C ALA A 27 -14.95 7.36 -7.59
N VAL A 28 -14.72 6.10 -7.21
CA VAL A 28 -13.82 5.17 -7.93
C VAL A 28 -14.41 4.76 -9.28
N SER A 29 -15.73 4.51 -9.36
CA SER A 29 -16.42 4.16 -10.60
C SER A 29 -16.35 5.29 -11.63
N ALA A 30 -16.34 6.54 -11.18
CA ALA A 30 -16.20 7.73 -12.04
C ALA A 30 -14.78 7.87 -12.65
N LEU A 31 -13.77 7.15 -12.17
CA LEU A 31 -12.41 7.20 -12.73
C LEU A 31 -12.31 6.55 -14.12
N GLY A 32 -13.29 5.73 -14.53
CA GLY A 32 -13.36 5.13 -15.86
C GLY A 32 -12.12 4.28 -16.16
N SER A 33 -11.90 3.19 -15.43
CA SER A 33 -10.68 2.41 -15.58
C SER A 33 -10.80 1.26 -16.57
N ASP A 34 -10.13 1.35 -17.71
CA ASP A 34 -9.78 0.20 -18.57
C ASP A 34 -8.50 -0.52 -18.05
N SER A 35 -7.98 -0.11 -16.89
CA SER A 35 -6.71 -0.56 -16.31
C SER A 35 -6.94 -1.26 -14.96
N PRO A 36 -6.19 -2.34 -14.66
CA PRO A 36 -6.26 -3.05 -13.36
C PRO A 36 -5.84 -2.21 -12.15
N GLY A 37 -5.48 -0.96 -12.38
CA GLY A 37 -5.13 0.00 -11.34
C GLY A 37 -4.79 1.35 -11.93
N THR A 38 -4.94 2.39 -11.14
CA THR A 38 -4.47 3.73 -11.48
C THR A 38 -3.76 4.36 -10.29
N ARG A 39 -2.69 5.09 -10.58
CA ARG A 39 -1.89 5.83 -9.61
C ARG A 39 -2.31 7.29 -9.65
N ASN A 40 -1.70 8.10 -8.81
CA ASN A 40 -1.93 9.56 -8.77
C ASN A 40 -3.31 9.99 -8.26
N LEU A 41 -4.02 9.15 -7.52
CA LEU A 41 -5.35 9.48 -7.00
C LEU A 41 -5.34 10.66 -6.03
N LEU A 42 -4.21 11.03 -5.44
CA LEU A 42 -4.07 12.21 -4.59
C LEU A 42 -4.29 13.55 -5.36
N ALA A 43 -4.37 13.52 -6.69
CA ALA A 43 -4.82 14.66 -7.48
C ALA A 43 -6.30 15.00 -7.23
N HIS A 44 -7.13 14.04 -6.79
CA HIS A 44 -8.55 14.20 -6.54
C HIS A 44 -8.83 14.63 -5.09
N ASP A 45 -9.74 15.60 -4.91
CA ASP A 45 -10.14 16.11 -3.59
C ASP A 45 -10.68 15.03 -2.67
N TRP A 46 -11.54 14.15 -3.21
CA TRP A 46 -12.10 13.05 -2.44
C TRP A 46 -11.03 12.11 -1.86
N CYS A 47 -9.96 11.87 -2.62
CA CYS A 47 -8.87 10.99 -2.17
C CYS A 47 -8.04 11.64 -1.05
N ARG A 48 -7.80 12.96 -1.15
CA ARG A 48 -7.14 13.73 -0.07
C ARG A 48 -8.01 13.78 1.19
N ALA A 49 -9.31 13.98 1.04
CA ALA A 49 -10.26 13.96 2.15
C ALA A 49 -10.29 12.57 2.83
N LEU A 50 -10.29 11.49 2.05
CA LEU A 50 -10.19 10.13 2.59
C LEU A 50 -8.86 9.92 3.35
N ALA A 51 -7.73 10.38 2.82
CA ALA A 51 -6.44 10.27 3.52
C ALA A 51 -6.47 10.97 4.88
N ALA A 52 -7.08 12.16 4.96
CA ALA A 52 -7.27 12.88 6.22
C ALA A 52 -8.22 12.14 7.18
N ARG A 53 -9.31 11.58 6.66
CA ARG A 53 -10.27 10.76 7.44
C ARG A 53 -9.62 9.50 8.03
N LEU A 54 -8.82 8.79 7.23
CA LEU A 54 -8.07 7.61 7.67
C LEU A 54 -7.09 7.98 8.78
N ARG A 55 -6.35 9.08 8.62
CA ARG A 55 -5.39 9.56 9.59
C ARG A 55 -6.04 9.94 10.93
N ALA A 56 -7.29 10.39 10.93
CA ALA A 56 -8.03 10.73 12.13
C ALA A 56 -8.49 9.49 12.93
N HIS A 57 -8.44 8.29 12.36
CA HIS A 57 -8.79 7.06 13.07
C HIS A 57 -7.75 6.76 14.17
N PRO A 58 -8.14 6.48 15.43
CA PRO A 58 -7.21 6.33 16.55
C PRO A 58 -6.08 5.31 16.32
N ASP A 59 -6.40 4.14 15.78
CA ASP A 59 -5.41 3.09 15.52
C ASP A 59 -4.43 3.47 14.40
N VAL A 60 -4.88 4.25 13.42
CA VAL A 60 -4.04 4.77 12.33
C VAL A 60 -3.16 5.92 12.84
N ALA A 61 -3.74 6.87 13.58
CA ALA A 61 -3.03 7.99 14.18
C ALA A 61 -1.89 7.52 15.10
N ALA A 62 -2.13 6.45 15.85
CA ALA A 62 -1.11 5.87 16.75
C ALA A 62 0.11 5.27 16.01
N ALA A 63 -0.01 4.98 14.70
CA ALA A 63 1.06 4.36 13.90
C ALA A 63 1.76 5.32 12.93
N ILE A 64 1.13 6.46 12.62
CA ILE A 64 1.62 7.45 11.64
C ILE A 64 2.01 8.73 12.39
N PRO A 65 3.29 9.13 12.39
CA PRO A 65 3.76 10.38 13.01
C PRO A 65 3.01 11.63 12.50
N ASP A 66 2.93 12.68 13.32
CA ASP A 66 2.13 13.88 13.03
C ASP A 66 2.61 14.67 11.81
N ASP A 67 3.89 14.64 11.51
CA ASP A 67 4.50 15.29 10.36
C ASP A 67 4.39 14.50 9.05
N PHE A 68 3.83 13.27 9.09
CA PHE A 68 3.66 12.47 7.90
C PHE A 68 2.46 12.94 7.07
N VAL A 69 2.62 12.83 5.76
CA VAL A 69 1.62 13.21 4.76
C VAL A 69 1.33 12.04 3.81
N PRO A 70 0.14 11.98 3.19
CA PRO A 70 -0.11 11.02 2.13
C PRO A 70 0.75 11.40 0.91
N VAL A 71 1.54 10.46 0.41
CA VAL A 71 2.51 10.68 -0.67
C VAL A 71 2.16 9.93 -1.95
N GLN A 72 1.29 8.93 -1.83
CA GLN A 72 0.79 8.12 -2.94
C GLN A 72 -0.57 7.54 -2.58
N CYS A 73 -1.46 7.46 -3.56
CA CYS A 73 -2.63 6.59 -3.52
C CYS A 73 -2.76 5.88 -4.86
N THR A 74 -2.86 4.55 -4.82
CA THR A 74 -3.04 3.70 -5.99
C THR A 74 -4.33 2.89 -5.82
N TYR A 75 -5.16 2.91 -6.84
CA TYR A 75 -6.28 1.99 -6.95
C TYR A 75 -5.82 0.66 -7.51
N PHE A 76 -6.26 -0.43 -6.93
CA PHE A 76 -6.07 -1.78 -7.45
C PHE A 76 -7.42 -2.50 -7.52
N GLU A 77 -7.65 -3.17 -8.64
CA GLU A 77 -8.80 -4.04 -8.82
C GLU A 77 -8.35 -5.44 -9.21
N LYS A 78 -8.85 -6.43 -8.51
CA LYS A 78 -8.80 -7.84 -8.88
C LYS A 78 -10.22 -8.32 -9.17
N SER A 79 -10.42 -8.91 -10.32
CA SER A 79 -11.68 -9.46 -10.77
C SER A 79 -11.42 -10.73 -11.57
N ARG A 80 -12.46 -11.37 -12.09
CA ARG A 80 -12.34 -12.55 -12.96
C ARG A 80 -11.49 -12.26 -14.20
N ASP A 81 -11.65 -11.06 -14.79
CA ASP A 81 -10.99 -10.66 -16.03
C ASP A 81 -9.63 -10.01 -15.78
N GLN A 82 -9.41 -9.50 -14.57
CA GLN A 82 -8.18 -8.85 -14.12
C GLN A 82 -7.60 -9.59 -12.91
N ASN A 83 -6.96 -10.73 -13.18
CA ASN A 83 -6.51 -11.65 -12.13
C ASN A 83 -5.04 -12.03 -12.31
N TRP A 84 -4.18 -11.52 -11.45
CA TRP A 84 -2.75 -11.76 -11.49
C TRP A 84 -2.18 -12.26 -10.16
N LEU A 85 -1.10 -12.99 -10.24
CA LEU A 85 -0.28 -13.38 -9.09
C LEU A 85 0.68 -12.24 -8.76
N VAL A 86 0.85 -11.93 -7.48
CA VAL A 86 1.92 -11.07 -6.97
C VAL A 86 2.89 -11.96 -6.20
N PRO A 87 4.10 -12.22 -6.73
CA PRO A 87 5.11 -13.00 -6.02
C PRO A 87 5.52 -12.28 -4.72
N VAL A 88 6.14 -13.01 -3.81
CA VAL A 88 6.62 -12.42 -2.55
C VAL A 88 7.67 -11.34 -2.81
N HIS A 89 7.48 -10.16 -2.24
CA HIS A 89 8.33 -8.99 -2.44
C HIS A 89 8.20 -7.97 -1.30
N GLN A 90 8.98 -6.92 -1.37
CA GLN A 90 8.89 -5.68 -0.60
C GLN A 90 8.56 -4.53 -1.56
N ASP A 91 7.85 -3.51 -1.10
CA ASP A 91 7.65 -2.27 -1.84
C ASP A 91 8.88 -1.38 -1.63
N LEU A 92 9.72 -1.25 -2.66
CA LEU A 92 11.02 -0.57 -2.57
C LEU A 92 11.07 0.78 -3.29
N SER A 93 10.02 1.18 -4.00
CA SER A 93 10.02 2.40 -4.81
C SER A 93 9.06 3.45 -4.25
N ILE A 94 9.48 4.70 -4.25
CA ILE A 94 8.65 5.86 -3.88
C ILE A 94 8.45 6.79 -5.08
N PRO A 95 7.29 7.47 -5.20
CA PRO A 95 7.09 8.51 -6.20
C PRO A 95 7.88 9.77 -5.83
N VAL A 96 8.43 10.45 -6.83
CA VAL A 96 9.16 11.71 -6.63
C VAL A 96 8.84 12.70 -7.74
N ARG A 97 8.99 14.01 -7.44
CA ARG A 97 8.70 15.10 -8.37
C ARG A 97 9.65 15.13 -9.56
N GLU A 98 10.93 14.89 -9.32
CA GLU A 98 11.99 15.03 -10.32
C GLU A 98 13.16 14.09 -10.02
N ARG A 99 13.98 13.85 -11.05
CA ARG A 99 15.20 13.05 -10.90
C ARG A 99 16.29 13.89 -10.24
N VAL A 100 16.91 13.33 -9.21
CA VAL A 100 18.04 13.91 -8.50
C VAL A 100 19.27 13.06 -8.75
N ALA A 101 20.38 13.69 -9.15
CA ALA A 101 21.67 13.04 -9.31
C ALA A 101 22.34 12.81 -7.94
N HIS A 102 22.18 11.63 -7.37
CA HIS A 102 22.77 11.27 -6.10
C HIS A 102 23.16 9.78 -6.09
N PRO A 103 24.38 9.39 -5.64
CA PRO A 103 24.86 8.00 -5.72
C PRO A 103 24.06 6.99 -4.88
N ALA A 104 23.35 7.45 -3.87
CA ALA A 104 22.47 6.60 -3.05
C ALA A 104 21.10 6.31 -3.68
N LEU A 105 20.71 7.01 -4.75
CA LEU A 105 19.41 6.86 -5.42
C LEU A 105 19.55 5.94 -6.64
N ARG A 106 18.81 4.85 -6.64
CA ARG A 106 18.89 3.79 -7.67
C ARG A 106 17.50 3.36 -8.14
N GLY A 107 17.44 2.49 -9.15
CA GLY A 107 16.18 1.86 -9.58
C GLY A 107 15.13 2.87 -10.06
N TRP A 108 15.56 3.90 -10.79
CA TRP A 108 14.68 4.89 -11.40
C TRP A 108 13.76 4.23 -12.42
N SER A 109 12.49 4.56 -12.36
CA SER A 109 11.47 4.03 -13.28
C SER A 109 10.33 5.04 -13.45
N GLU A 110 9.60 4.91 -14.55
CA GLU A 110 8.37 5.67 -14.80
C GLU A 110 7.18 4.71 -14.80
N LYS A 111 6.08 5.12 -14.18
CA LYS A 111 4.84 4.36 -14.10
C LYS A 111 3.67 5.33 -14.24
N GLU A 112 2.85 5.18 -15.27
CA GLU A 112 1.68 6.04 -15.55
C GLU A 112 2.03 7.55 -15.48
N GLY A 113 3.16 7.94 -16.10
CA GLY A 113 3.64 9.32 -16.12
C GLY A 113 4.27 9.82 -14.81
N GLY A 114 4.27 9.02 -13.76
CA GLY A 114 4.93 9.32 -12.48
C GLY A 114 6.35 8.78 -12.42
N LEU A 115 7.27 9.58 -11.89
CA LEU A 115 8.66 9.18 -11.68
C LEU A 115 8.83 8.50 -10.32
N PHE A 116 9.55 7.37 -10.31
CA PHE A 116 9.82 6.58 -9.11
C PHE A 116 11.31 6.32 -8.92
N VAL A 117 11.71 6.18 -7.67
CA VAL A 117 13.10 5.85 -7.29
C VAL A 117 13.11 4.87 -6.12
N GLN A 118 14.15 4.05 -6.03
CA GLN A 118 14.44 3.25 -4.85
C GLN A 118 15.40 4.04 -3.95
N PRO A 119 14.91 4.65 -2.87
CA PRO A 119 15.74 5.42 -1.95
C PRO A 119 16.53 4.49 -1.02
N PRO A 120 17.48 5.03 -0.23
CA PRO A 120 18.12 4.30 0.86
C PRO A 120 17.12 3.69 1.85
N LEU A 121 17.56 2.64 2.53
CA LEU A 121 16.75 1.87 3.48
C LEU A 121 16.08 2.76 4.54
N ALA A 122 16.81 3.71 5.11
CA ALA A 122 16.31 4.61 6.16
C ALA A 122 15.08 5.45 5.74
N VAL A 123 14.85 5.66 4.44
CA VAL A 123 13.62 6.30 3.94
C VAL A 123 12.48 5.30 3.90
N LEU A 124 12.73 4.08 3.44
CA LEU A 124 11.70 3.04 3.32
C LEU A 124 11.20 2.56 4.69
N GLU A 125 12.08 2.51 5.70
CA GLU A 125 11.75 2.12 7.07
C GLU A 125 10.75 3.06 7.74
N GLN A 126 10.70 4.32 7.33
CA GLN A 126 9.75 5.29 7.87
C GLN A 126 8.34 5.11 7.30
N LEU A 127 8.19 4.60 6.07
CA LEU A 127 6.92 4.59 5.37
C LEU A 127 5.87 3.69 6.06
N VAL A 128 4.62 4.13 5.99
CA VAL A 128 3.45 3.37 6.41
C VAL A 128 2.46 3.33 5.25
N ALA A 129 1.99 2.14 4.90
CA ALA A 129 0.96 2.00 3.89
C ALA A 129 -0.37 1.56 4.53
N LEU A 130 -1.47 2.08 3.97
CA LEU A 130 -2.85 1.73 4.35
C LEU A 130 -3.57 1.21 3.10
N ARG A 131 -4.12 0.01 3.18
CA ARG A 131 -4.96 -0.56 2.13
C ARG A 131 -6.40 -0.58 2.59
N VAL A 132 -7.20 0.34 2.05
CA VAL A 132 -8.64 0.43 2.31
C VAL A 132 -9.36 -0.55 1.40
N HIS A 133 -10.11 -1.46 1.95
CA HIS A 133 -10.90 -2.44 1.20
C HIS A 133 -12.29 -1.87 0.92
N LEU A 134 -12.64 -1.74 -0.37
CA LEU A 134 -13.96 -1.28 -0.81
C LEU A 134 -14.94 -2.45 -0.94
N ASP A 135 -14.42 -3.65 -1.16
CA ASP A 135 -15.17 -4.91 -1.29
C ASP A 135 -14.71 -5.90 -0.23
N PRO A 136 -15.53 -6.93 0.08
CA PRO A 136 -15.07 -8.06 0.88
C PRO A 136 -13.80 -8.69 0.28
N CYS A 137 -12.86 -9.05 1.12
CA CYS A 137 -11.65 -9.76 0.72
C CYS A 137 -11.55 -11.06 1.52
N LEU A 138 -12.09 -12.12 0.96
CA LEU A 138 -12.10 -13.46 1.51
C LEU A 138 -10.88 -14.26 1.01
N GLU A 139 -10.68 -15.47 1.50
CA GLU A 139 -9.53 -16.31 1.10
C GLU A 139 -9.45 -16.58 -0.40
N GLN A 140 -10.61 -16.76 -1.06
CA GLN A 140 -10.69 -16.98 -2.50
C GLN A 140 -10.47 -15.73 -3.36
N ASP A 141 -10.42 -14.52 -2.78
CA ASP A 141 -10.29 -13.25 -3.52
C ASP A 141 -8.82 -12.83 -3.70
N GLY A 142 -7.89 -13.72 -3.35
CA GLY A 142 -6.46 -13.45 -3.40
C GLY A 142 -6.03 -12.34 -2.44
N PRO A 143 -6.32 -12.47 -1.13
CA PRO A 143 -5.89 -11.51 -0.12
C PRO A 143 -4.36 -11.36 -0.07
N LEU A 144 -3.88 -10.30 0.55
CA LEU A 144 -2.47 -10.21 0.87
C LEU A 144 -2.10 -11.23 1.94
N GLN A 145 -0.95 -11.84 1.73
CA GLN A 145 -0.28 -12.75 2.64
C GLN A 145 1.01 -12.10 3.10
N PHE A 146 1.26 -12.10 4.40
CA PHE A 146 2.47 -11.53 5.00
C PHE A 146 3.31 -12.60 5.67
N ILE A 147 4.61 -12.34 5.70
CA ILE A 147 5.55 -13.06 6.55
C ILE A 147 5.90 -12.11 7.71
N PRO A 148 5.46 -12.40 8.96
CA PRO A 148 5.62 -11.51 10.10
C PRO A 148 7.08 -11.14 10.38
N ALA A 149 7.29 -9.93 10.91
CA ALA A 149 8.58 -9.37 11.35
C ALA A 149 9.65 -9.17 10.26
N THR A 150 9.35 -9.46 9.00
CA THR A 150 10.33 -9.33 7.91
C THR A 150 10.67 -7.89 7.51
N HIS A 151 9.88 -6.92 7.93
CA HIS A 151 10.15 -5.49 7.72
C HIS A 151 11.44 -5.02 8.42
N THR A 152 11.92 -5.74 9.43
CA THR A 152 13.15 -5.44 10.19
C THR A 152 14.41 -5.99 9.53
N LEU A 153 14.29 -6.78 8.45
CA LEU A 153 15.41 -7.46 7.80
C LEU A 153 16.12 -6.61 6.72
N GLY A 154 15.75 -5.33 6.61
CA GLY A 154 16.25 -4.44 5.56
C GLY A 154 15.74 -4.82 4.17
N LYS A 155 16.47 -4.43 3.12
CA LYS A 155 16.16 -4.82 1.73
C LYS A 155 16.55 -6.28 1.49
N ILE A 156 15.62 -7.05 0.94
CA ILE A 156 15.74 -8.49 0.72
C ILE A 156 15.72 -8.77 -0.78
N THR A 157 16.63 -9.63 -1.28
CA THR A 157 16.62 -10.06 -2.69
C THR A 157 15.43 -10.98 -2.97
N ALA A 158 15.03 -11.10 -4.23
CA ALA A 158 13.89 -11.95 -4.62
C ALA A 158 14.11 -13.43 -4.24
N GLU A 159 15.32 -13.94 -4.40
CA GLU A 159 15.69 -15.30 -4.04
C GLU A 159 15.56 -15.55 -2.53
N ARG A 160 16.06 -14.60 -1.72
CA ARG A 160 15.96 -14.68 -0.26
C ARG A 160 14.51 -14.54 0.20
N ALA A 161 13.72 -13.67 -0.44
CA ALA A 161 12.30 -13.52 -0.14
C ALA A 161 11.53 -14.83 -0.40
N ALA A 162 11.81 -15.49 -1.54
CA ALA A 162 11.23 -16.79 -1.87
C ALA A 162 11.62 -17.87 -0.84
N ALA A 163 12.89 -17.93 -0.45
CA ALA A 163 13.37 -18.89 0.55
C ALA A 163 12.70 -18.64 1.92
N ILE A 164 12.60 -17.39 2.37
CA ILE A 164 11.93 -17.04 3.62
C ILE A 164 10.44 -17.47 3.58
N LYS A 165 9.74 -17.24 2.46
CA LYS A 165 8.35 -17.63 2.31
C LYS A 165 8.13 -19.14 2.40
N GLN A 166 9.09 -19.97 1.98
CA GLN A 166 8.99 -21.43 2.02
C GLN A 166 9.03 -21.99 3.43
N ILE A 167 9.74 -21.34 4.35
CA ILE A 167 9.98 -21.87 5.70
C ILE A 167 9.31 -21.06 6.80
N GLY A 168 8.94 -19.82 6.53
CA GLY A 168 8.34 -18.93 7.52
C GLY A 168 6.82 -19.10 7.65
N PRO A 169 6.24 -18.64 8.77
CA PRO A 169 4.79 -18.57 8.90
C PRO A 169 4.22 -17.55 7.91
N VAL A 170 3.11 -17.89 7.29
CA VAL A 170 2.38 -17.00 6.37
C VAL A 170 1.03 -16.67 6.99
N VAL A 171 0.74 -15.36 7.09
CA VAL A 171 -0.54 -14.85 7.59
C VAL A 171 -1.35 -14.29 6.44
N THR A 172 -2.53 -14.83 6.20
CA THR A 172 -3.49 -14.34 5.20
C THR A 172 -4.40 -13.28 5.83
N CYS A 173 -4.50 -12.12 5.20
CA CYS A 173 -5.27 -10.99 5.70
C CYS A 173 -6.60 -10.85 4.96
N THR A 174 -7.67 -11.38 5.53
CA THR A 174 -9.05 -11.18 5.07
C THR A 174 -9.66 -9.96 5.73
N LEU A 175 -10.51 -9.21 5.01
CA LEU A 175 -11.16 -7.99 5.51
C LEU A 175 -12.58 -7.86 4.96
N ALA A 176 -13.45 -7.26 5.76
CA ALA A 176 -14.72 -6.73 5.31
C ALA A 176 -14.54 -5.38 4.59
N PRO A 177 -15.53 -4.91 3.82
CA PRO A 177 -15.54 -3.54 3.29
C PRO A 177 -15.37 -2.51 4.41
N GLY A 178 -14.67 -1.42 4.13
CA GLY A 178 -14.36 -0.40 5.13
C GLY A 178 -13.21 -0.76 6.07
N GLY A 179 -12.78 -2.01 6.09
CA GLY A 179 -11.58 -2.42 6.82
C GLY A 179 -10.30 -1.92 6.17
N VAL A 180 -9.28 -1.70 6.98
CA VAL A 180 -7.95 -1.23 6.56
C VAL A 180 -6.88 -2.23 6.94
N LEU A 181 -6.07 -2.61 5.97
CA LEU A 181 -4.82 -3.33 6.23
C LEU A 181 -3.67 -2.32 6.26
N MET A 182 -3.12 -2.10 7.44
CA MET A 182 -1.94 -1.27 7.67
C MET A 182 -0.68 -2.12 7.52
N MET A 183 0.35 -1.61 6.81
CA MET A 183 1.57 -2.37 6.58
C MET A 183 2.81 -1.49 6.44
N ARG A 184 3.95 -2.06 6.82
CA ARG A 184 5.26 -1.53 6.44
C ARG A 184 5.57 -1.97 5.01
N PRO A 185 5.96 -1.06 4.09
CA PRO A 185 6.35 -1.42 2.73
C PRO A 185 7.48 -2.48 2.66
N LEU A 186 8.33 -2.54 3.68
CA LEU A 186 9.40 -3.52 3.82
C LEU A 186 8.96 -4.89 4.36
N ALA A 187 7.72 -5.05 4.83
CA ALA A 187 7.21 -6.36 5.19
C ALA A 187 7.05 -7.22 3.92
N LEU A 188 7.62 -8.43 3.92
CA LEU A 188 7.44 -9.36 2.81
C LEU A 188 5.98 -9.74 2.67
N HIS A 189 5.44 -9.50 1.48
CA HIS A 189 4.05 -9.81 1.19
C HIS A 189 3.88 -10.37 -0.23
N ALA A 190 2.79 -11.08 -0.41
CA ALA A 190 2.41 -11.73 -1.67
C ALA A 190 0.88 -11.71 -1.83
N SER A 191 0.38 -12.01 -3.01
CA SER A 191 -1.05 -12.19 -3.25
C SER A 191 -1.25 -13.25 -4.31
N SER A 192 -2.00 -14.31 -4.00
CA SER A 192 -2.39 -15.33 -4.98
C SER A 192 -3.32 -14.75 -6.04
N LYS A 193 -3.52 -15.49 -7.12
CA LYS A 193 -4.68 -15.26 -8.00
C LYS A 193 -5.96 -15.50 -7.20
N ALA A 194 -7.00 -14.72 -7.48
CA ALA A 194 -8.33 -15.02 -7.01
C ALA A 194 -8.85 -16.28 -7.68
N THR A 195 -9.53 -17.13 -6.93
CA THR A 195 -10.18 -18.35 -7.41
C THR A 195 -11.70 -18.20 -7.45
N GLY A 196 -12.23 -17.18 -6.76
CA GLY A 196 -13.62 -16.79 -6.76
C GLY A 196 -14.00 -15.92 -7.97
N SER A 197 -15.28 -15.60 -8.07
CA SER A 197 -15.85 -14.71 -9.10
C SER A 197 -16.08 -13.28 -8.59
N SER A 198 -15.68 -12.98 -7.34
CA SER A 198 -15.86 -11.69 -6.70
C SER A 198 -14.92 -10.62 -7.29
N ARG A 199 -15.31 -9.38 -7.13
CA ARG A 199 -14.50 -8.21 -7.40
C ARG A 199 -13.84 -7.78 -6.09
N ARG A 200 -12.56 -7.43 -6.11
CA ARG A 200 -11.83 -6.90 -4.97
C ARG A 200 -11.13 -5.61 -5.34
N ARG A 201 -11.65 -4.49 -4.86
CA ARG A 201 -11.09 -3.14 -5.07
C ARG A 201 -10.45 -2.63 -3.79
N VAL A 202 -9.30 -2.01 -3.94
CA VAL A 202 -8.49 -1.50 -2.83
C VAL A 202 -7.91 -0.13 -3.19
N LEU A 203 -7.96 0.81 -2.25
CA LEU A 203 -7.20 2.05 -2.29
C LEU A 203 -5.95 1.88 -1.43
N HIS A 204 -4.78 1.93 -2.06
CA HIS A 204 -3.50 1.74 -1.40
C HIS A 204 -2.79 3.09 -1.22
N PHE A 205 -2.88 3.63 -0.01
CA PHE A 205 -2.19 4.83 0.40
C PHE A 205 -0.78 4.51 0.91
N VAL A 206 0.16 5.42 0.67
CA VAL A 206 1.45 5.46 1.35
C VAL A 206 1.59 6.79 2.05
N PHE A 207 1.99 6.75 3.32
CA PHE A 207 2.32 7.91 4.14
C PHE A 207 3.82 7.93 4.41
N GLY A 208 4.39 9.13 4.36
CA GLY A 208 5.81 9.35 4.63
C GLY A 208 6.07 10.72 5.23
N PRO A 209 7.29 10.99 5.70
CA PRO A 209 7.66 12.28 6.26
C PRO A 209 7.45 13.39 5.24
N ARG A 210 7.05 14.58 5.69
CA ARG A 210 6.81 15.74 4.80
C ARG A 210 8.02 16.10 3.96
N THR A 211 9.22 15.94 4.49
CA THR A 211 10.48 16.23 3.81
C THR A 211 11.28 14.95 3.57
N LEU A 212 11.90 14.86 2.41
CA LEU A 212 12.79 13.76 2.04
C LEU A 212 14.25 14.19 2.06
N PRO A 213 15.18 13.30 2.43
CA PRO A 213 16.61 13.53 2.29
C PRO A 213 17.05 13.49 0.81
N TYR A 214 18.33 13.75 0.57
CA TYR A 214 18.99 13.66 -0.75
C TYR A 214 18.44 14.63 -1.79
N GLY A 215 17.79 15.74 -1.39
CA GLY A 215 17.16 16.67 -2.31
C GLY A 215 15.89 16.17 -3.00
N LEU A 216 15.38 14.99 -2.61
CA LEU A 216 14.14 14.45 -3.13
C LEU A 216 12.93 15.27 -2.65
N ARG A 217 11.90 15.33 -3.49
CA ARG A 217 10.61 15.95 -3.18
C ARG A 217 9.47 15.01 -3.61
N TRP A 218 8.40 14.99 -2.85
CA TRP A 218 7.18 14.29 -3.24
C TRP A 218 6.50 15.01 -4.43
N PRO A 219 5.75 14.29 -5.29
CA PRO A 219 5.14 14.90 -6.49
C PRO A 219 4.16 16.03 -6.19
N HIS A 220 3.44 15.94 -5.07
CA HIS A 220 2.32 16.83 -4.73
C HIS A 220 2.62 17.79 -3.57
N LEU A 221 3.89 17.91 -3.15
CA LEU A 221 4.32 18.80 -2.06
C LEU A 221 5.33 19.84 -2.53
#